data_be09ec5376d06c4ad93f8630f5a99e93
#
_entry.id   be09ec5376d06c4ad93f8630f5a99e93
#
_cell.length_a   1.000
_cell.length_b   1.000
_cell.length_c   1.000
_cell.angle_alpha   90.00
_cell.angle_beta   90.00
_cell.angle_gamma   90.00
#
_symmetry.space_group_name_H-M   'P 1'
#
loop_
_entity.id
_entity.type
_entity.pdbx_description
1 polymer ?
#
loop_
_entity_poly.entity_id
_entity_poly.type
_entity_poly.pdbx_seq_one_letter_code
_entity_poly.pdbx_strand_id
1 'polypeptide(L)'
;MTEAMASPAREVWITGIGLATSLGEGLNANWEALNARRINVDEKTFAPCIVHPFAPVNFDTQIPKKGDQRQMEAWQRIGTYAAGLALDSAGVKGSKEILGGMDMIVAAAGGERDLAVDIAILNAAAKGNSDPGFLNERLMNGLRPTLFLAQLSNLLAGNIAIVHGVSGTSRTFMGEEAASVDAARIALARIAAGQSDIALIGSAYNGGPLAPLLLYGFGGIYSQE
;
A
#
# COMPACT_ATOMS: atom_id res chain seq x y z
N MET A 1 44.25 -20.96 -1.84
CA MET A 1 42.96 -20.23 -1.88
C MET A 1 41.91 -21.23 -2.25
N THR A 2 41.14 -21.71 -1.29
CA THR A 2 40.06 -22.67 -1.54
C THR A 2 38.90 -21.87 -2.15
N GLU A 3 38.54 -22.14 -3.42
CA GLU A 3 37.31 -21.64 -4.02
C GLU A 3 36.15 -22.14 -3.14
N ALA A 4 35.50 -21.23 -2.46
CA ALA A 4 34.25 -21.52 -1.80
C ALA A 4 33.23 -21.85 -2.90
N MET A 5 32.91 -23.15 -3.05
CA MET A 5 31.83 -23.59 -3.93
C MET A 5 30.58 -22.85 -3.51
N ALA A 6 30.06 -22.00 -4.37
CA ALA A 6 28.79 -21.33 -4.16
C ALA A 6 27.71 -22.40 -3.95
N SER A 7 27.02 -22.35 -2.83
CA SER A 7 25.86 -23.22 -2.60
C SER A 7 24.86 -23.05 -3.72
N PRO A 8 24.25 -24.12 -4.24
CA PRO A 8 23.25 -23.97 -5.30
C PRO A 8 22.12 -23.05 -4.82
N ALA A 9 21.66 -22.17 -5.70
CA ALA A 9 20.54 -21.26 -5.39
C ALA A 9 19.28 -22.07 -5.00
N ARG A 10 18.61 -21.66 -3.96
CA ARG A 10 17.36 -22.31 -3.52
C ARG A 10 16.22 -21.98 -4.47
N GLU A 11 15.34 -22.94 -4.69
CA GLU A 11 14.06 -22.67 -5.36
C GLU A 11 13.19 -21.78 -4.47
N VAL A 12 12.44 -20.85 -5.08
CA VAL A 12 11.55 -19.92 -4.39
C VAL A 12 10.12 -20.13 -4.88
N TRP A 13 9.23 -20.37 -3.95
CA TRP A 13 7.83 -20.67 -4.22
C TRP A 13 6.92 -19.57 -3.70
N ILE A 14 5.86 -19.24 -4.46
CA ILE A 14 4.75 -18.42 -3.98
C ILE A 14 3.77 -19.35 -3.28
N THR A 15 3.66 -19.22 -1.96
CA THR A 15 2.83 -20.10 -1.12
C THR A 15 1.47 -19.51 -0.78
N GLY A 16 1.29 -18.20 -0.94
CA GLY A 16 0.02 -17.53 -0.70
C GLY A 16 -0.09 -16.22 -1.44
N ILE A 17 -1.31 -15.86 -1.83
CA ILE A 17 -1.62 -14.63 -2.55
C ILE A 17 -2.82 -13.96 -1.89
N GLY A 18 -2.69 -12.66 -1.59
CA GLY A 18 -3.76 -11.80 -1.13
C GLY A 18 -3.98 -10.63 -2.08
N LEU A 19 -5.17 -10.51 -2.60
CA LEU A 19 -5.56 -9.45 -3.53
C LEU A 19 -6.82 -8.74 -3.03
N ALA A 20 -6.81 -7.41 -3.12
CA ALA A 20 -7.97 -6.56 -2.94
C ALA A 20 -7.90 -5.43 -3.96
N THR A 21 -8.74 -5.47 -4.97
CA THR A 21 -8.67 -4.59 -6.14
C THR A 21 -10.04 -4.04 -6.51
N SER A 22 -10.12 -3.30 -7.60
CA SER A 22 -11.39 -2.88 -8.19
C SER A 22 -12.26 -4.06 -8.69
N LEU A 23 -11.66 -5.21 -8.93
CA LEU A 23 -12.35 -6.42 -9.43
C LEU A 23 -12.90 -7.28 -8.31
N GLY A 24 -12.49 -7.02 -7.07
CA GLY A 24 -12.96 -7.75 -5.90
C GLY A 24 -11.87 -8.18 -4.93
N GLU A 25 -12.28 -9.02 -3.98
CA GLU A 25 -11.43 -9.59 -2.94
C GLU A 25 -11.01 -11.00 -3.28
N GLY A 26 -9.73 -11.29 -3.05
CA GLY A 26 -9.15 -12.62 -3.19
C GLY A 26 -8.78 -12.99 -4.62
N LEU A 27 -8.03 -14.09 -4.73
CA LEU A 27 -7.50 -14.55 -6.01
C LEU A 27 -8.60 -14.94 -7.00
N ASN A 28 -9.63 -15.68 -6.54
CA ASN A 28 -10.66 -16.22 -7.41
C ASN A 28 -11.47 -15.10 -8.08
N ALA A 29 -11.96 -14.11 -7.31
CA ALA A 29 -12.75 -13.00 -7.87
C ALA A 29 -11.97 -12.21 -8.92
N ASN A 30 -10.68 -11.95 -8.64
CA ASN A 30 -9.80 -11.27 -9.59
C ASN A 30 -9.52 -12.12 -10.83
N TRP A 31 -9.23 -13.41 -10.66
CA TRP A 31 -8.96 -14.32 -11.78
C TRP A 31 -10.16 -14.50 -12.70
N GLU A 32 -11.34 -14.70 -12.13
CA GLU A 32 -12.60 -14.81 -12.89
C GLU A 32 -12.90 -13.51 -13.66
N ALA A 33 -12.69 -12.36 -13.03
CA ALA A 33 -12.90 -11.07 -13.67
C ALA A 33 -11.93 -10.84 -14.83
N LEU A 34 -10.65 -11.18 -14.65
CA LEU A 34 -9.64 -11.10 -15.72
C LEU A 34 -9.97 -12.02 -16.88
N ASN A 35 -10.34 -13.27 -16.64
CA ASN A 35 -10.73 -14.22 -17.68
C ASN A 35 -11.99 -13.77 -18.44
N ALA A 36 -12.93 -13.18 -17.73
CA ALA A 36 -14.15 -12.61 -18.32
C ALA A 36 -13.92 -11.25 -19.00
N ARG A 37 -12.68 -10.71 -18.96
CA ARG A 37 -12.35 -9.34 -19.42
C ARG A 37 -13.25 -8.29 -18.81
N ARG A 38 -13.65 -8.50 -17.57
CA ARG A 38 -14.48 -7.56 -16.82
C ARG A 38 -13.62 -6.42 -16.30
N ILE A 39 -14.11 -5.20 -16.47
CA ILE A 39 -13.53 -3.99 -15.89
C ILE A 39 -14.55 -3.36 -14.96
N ASN A 40 -14.05 -2.64 -13.95
CA ASN A 40 -14.87 -1.83 -13.05
C ASN A 40 -14.34 -0.40 -13.08
N VAL A 41 -15.07 0.50 -13.72
CA VAL A 41 -14.65 1.89 -13.94
C VAL A 41 -15.70 2.87 -13.44
N ASP A 42 -15.24 4.01 -12.98
CA ASP A 42 -16.04 5.21 -12.71
C ASP A 42 -15.56 6.33 -13.64
N GLU A 43 -16.39 6.66 -14.60
CA GLU A 43 -16.14 7.71 -15.60
C GLU A 43 -16.75 9.06 -15.21
N LYS A 44 -17.44 9.14 -14.06
CA LYS A 44 -18.26 10.30 -13.69
C LYS A 44 -17.70 11.08 -12.53
N THR A 45 -17.30 10.40 -11.45
CA THR A 45 -16.93 11.07 -10.19
C THR A 45 -15.71 11.98 -10.35
N PHE A 46 -14.75 11.58 -11.17
CA PHE A 46 -13.51 12.32 -11.41
C PHE A 46 -13.35 12.79 -12.86
N ALA A 47 -14.46 12.95 -13.60
CA ALA A 47 -14.39 13.36 -15.00
C ALA A 47 -13.49 14.59 -15.21
N PRO A 48 -12.64 14.62 -16.23
CA PRO A 48 -12.51 13.66 -17.33
C PRO A 48 -11.69 12.40 -17.03
N CYS A 49 -11.15 12.24 -15.81
CA CYS A 49 -10.33 11.11 -15.43
C CYS A 49 -11.19 9.85 -15.20
N ILE A 50 -10.81 8.74 -15.81
CA ILE A 50 -11.41 7.43 -15.57
C ILE A 50 -10.66 6.74 -14.43
N VAL A 51 -11.37 6.27 -13.41
CA VAL A 51 -10.77 5.59 -12.27
C VAL A 51 -11.34 4.20 -12.08
N HIS A 52 -10.57 3.32 -11.46
CA HIS A 52 -11.01 1.98 -11.07
C HIS A 52 -11.30 1.98 -9.55
N PRO A 53 -12.57 2.15 -9.13
CA PRO A 53 -12.89 2.25 -7.72
C PRO A 53 -12.59 0.94 -7.01
N PHE A 54 -12.03 1.05 -5.81
CA PHE A 54 -11.77 -0.11 -4.95
C PHE A 54 -13.08 -0.83 -4.61
N ALA A 55 -13.10 -2.15 -4.76
CA ALA A 55 -14.28 -2.95 -4.43
C ALA A 55 -14.56 -2.90 -2.91
N PRO A 56 -15.81 -2.84 -2.48
CA PRO A 56 -16.16 -2.86 -1.07
C PRO A 56 -15.65 -4.15 -0.39
N VAL A 57 -14.92 -3.99 0.71
CA VAL A 57 -14.45 -5.10 1.55
C VAL A 57 -14.81 -4.84 3.01
N ASN A 58 -14.95 -5.90 3.78
CA ASN A 58 -15.12 -5.78 5.23
C ASN A 58 -13.74 -5.83 5.90
N PHE A 59 -13.15 -4.67 6.19
CA PHE A 59 -11.85 -4.59 6.83
C PHE A 59 -11.77 -5.34 8.17
N ASP A 60 -12.88 -5.54 8.88
CA ASP A 60 -12.89 -6.21 10.19
C ASP A 60 -12.43 -7.66 10.12
N THR A 61 -12.57 -8.31 8.97
CA THR A 61 -12.15 -9.71 8.79
C THR A 61 -10.64 -9.88 8.89
N GLN A 62 -9.86 -8.87 8.51
CA GLN A 62 -8.41 -8.89 8.55
C GLN A 62 -7.82 -7.91 9.55
N ILE A 63 -8.53 -6.83 9.91
CA ILE A 63 -8.10 -5.79 10.83
C ILE A 63 -9.18 -5.60 11.91
N PRO A 64 -9.29 -6.52 12.89
CA PRO A 64 -10.46 -6.56 13.78
C PRO A 64 -10.55 -5.38 14.75
N LYS A 65 -9.42 -4.72 15.08
CA LYS A 65 -9.42 -3.59 15.99
C LYS A 65 -9.74 -2.29 15.28
N LYS A 66 -10.89 -1.69 15.58
CA LYS A 66 -11.29 -0.40 15.02
C LYS A 66 -10.30 0.74 15.33
N GLY A 67 -9.56 0.64 16.43
CA GLY A 67 -8.49 1.58 16.77
C GLY A 67 -7.38 1.58 15.72
N ASP A 68 -6.93 0.41 15.33
CA ASP A 68 -5.89 0.25 14.31
C ASP A 68 -6.38 0.79 12.96
N GLN A 69 -7.61 0.44 12.55
CA GLN A 69 -8.19 0.94 11.29
C GLN A 69 -8.27 2.47 11.24
N ARG A 70 -8.57 3.14 12.37
CA ARG A 70 -8.68 4.62 12.44
C ARG A 70 -7.34 5.34 12.29
N GLN A 71 -6.24 4.67 12.63
CA GLN A 71 -4.90 5.25 12.50
C GLN A 71 -4.34 5.11 11.09
N MET A 72 -4.88 4.18 10.30
CA MET A 72 -4.43 3.89 8.93
C MET A 72 -5.14 4.78 7.92
N GLU A 73 -4.40 5.26 6.94
CA GLU A 73 -4.98 5.80 5.73
C GLU A 73 -5.56 4.70 4.84
N ALA A 74 -6.32 5.10 3.81
CA ALA A 74 -7.00 4.14 2.95
C ALA A 74 -6.04 3.12 2.33
N TRP A 75 -4.92 3.59 1.76
CA TRP A 75 -3.92 2.71 1.16
C TRP A 75 -3.26 1.77 2.17
N GLN A 76 -3.00 2.24 3.39
CA GLN A 76 -2.44 1.41 4.47
C GLN A 76 -3.41 0.32 4.90
N ARG A 77 -4.72 0.64 5.01
CA ARG A 77 -5.76 -0.35 5.30
C ARG A 77 -5.87 -1.40 4.21
N ILE A 78 -5.86 -0.99 2.93
CA ILE A 78 -5.90 -1.90 1.79
C ILE A 78 -4.70 -2.86 1.83
N GLY A 79 -3.50 -2.34 2.01
CA GLY A 79 -2.29 -3.17 2.05
C GLY A 79 -2.23 -4.10 3.25
N THR A 80 -2.61 -3.62 4.44
CA THR A 80 -2.68 -4.46 5.65
C THR A 80 -3.74 -5.55 5.50
N TYR A 81 -4.87 -5.23 4.89
CA TYR A 81 -5.93 -6.18 4.58
C TYR A 81 -5.45 -7.27 3.61
N ALA A 82 -4.84 -6.88 2.50
CA ALA A 82 -4.32 -7.82 1.50
C ALA A 82 -3.21 -8.72 2.08
N ALA A 83 -2.36 -8.19 2.97
CA ALA A 83 -1.37 -8.97 3.70
C ALA A 83 -2.03 -10.09 4.52
N GLY A 84 -3.12 -9.78 5.24
CA GLY A 84 -3.89 -10.79 5.97
C GLY A 84 -4.45 -11.89 5.08
N LEU A 85 -4.98 -11.53 3.90
CA LEU A 85 -5.45 -12.52 2.91
C LEU A 85 -4.30 -13.41 2.39
N ALA A 86 -3.11 -12.85 2.17
CA ALA A 86 -1.95 -13.62 1.75
C ALA A 86 -1.52 -14.63 2.81
N LEU A 87 -1.49 -14.21 4.08
CA LEU A 87 -1.16 -15.09 5.21
C LEU A 87 -2.21 -16.19 5.42
N ASP A 88 -3.49 -15.89 5.24
CA ASP A 88 -4.57 -16.89 5.23
C ASP A 88 -4.38 -17.90 4.09
N SER A 89 -4.13 -17.39 2.88
CA SER A 89 -3.88 -18.22 1.69
C SER A 89 -2.68 -19.15 1.82
N ALA A 90 -1.62 -18.68 2.49
CA ALA A 90 -0.44 -19.48 2.80
C ALA A 90 -0.62 -20.46 3.97
N GLY A 91 -1.72 -20.35 4.73
CA GLY A 91 -1.98 -21.19 5.92
C GLY A 91 -1.06 -20.89 7.10
N VAL A 92 -0.45 -19.69 7.15
CA VAL A 92 0.53 -19.33 8.20
C VAL A 92 0.02 -18.24 9.16
N LYS A 93 -1.17 -17.71 8.93
CA LYS A 93 -1.74 -16.68 9.79
C LYS A 93 -1.88 -17.17 11.24
N GLY A 94 -1.42 -16.36 12.19
CA GLY A 94 -1.44 -16.68 13.61
C GLY A 94 -0.31 -17.59 14.08
N SER A 95 0.53 -18.14 13.20
CA SER A 95 1.72 -18.90 13.57
C SER A 95 2.82 -17.96 14.07
N LYS A 96 2.95 -17.79 15.37
CA LYS A 96 3.97 -16.90 15.97
C LYS A 96 5.39 -17.28 15.58
N GLU A 97 5.67 -18.57 15.44
CA GLU A 97 6.98 -19.09 15.05
C GLU A 97 7.35 -18.64 13.63
N ILE A 98 6.46 -18.87 12.67
CA ILE A 98 6.69 -18.49 11.26
C ILE A 98 6.71 -16.97 11.10
N LEU A 99 5.71 -16.28 11.64
CA LEU A 99 5.58 -14.83 11.49
C LEU A 99 6.69 -14.05 12.20
N GLY A 100 7.22 -14.60 13.30
CA GLY A 100 8.34 -14.02 14.04
C GLY A 100 9.64 -13.96 13.24
N GLY A 101 9.87 -14.93 12.36
CA GLY A 101 11.05 -15.01 11.47
C GLY A 101 10.79 -14.55 10.04
N MET A 102 9.54 -14.23 9.68
CA MET A 102 9.17 -13.85 8.33
C MET A 102 9.66 -12.44 7.99
N ASP A 103 10.51 -12.34 6.98
CA ASP A 103 10.91 -11.05 6.42
C ASP A 103 9.71 -10.36 5.77
N MET A 104 9.70 -9.02 5.82
CA MET A 104 8.66 -8.21 5.20
C MET A 104 9.28 -7.20 4.24
N ILE A 105 8.94 -7.30 2.95
CA ILE A 105 9.47 -6.44 1.92
C ILE A 105 8.30 -5.82 1.17
N VAL A 106 8.01 -4.55 1.47
CA VAL A 106 6.84 -3.87 0.93
C VAL A 106 7.24 -2.69 0.05
N ALA A 107 6.39 -2.39 -0.91
CA ALA A 107 6.48 -1.18 -1.70
C ALA A 107 5.33 -0.25 -1.30
N ALA A 108 5.63 1.02 -1.16
CA ALA A 108 4.68 2.05 -0.81
C ALA A 108 4.97 3.34 -1.56
N ALA A 109 3.92 3.98 -2.03
CA ALA A 109 3.99 5.32 -2.63
C ALA A 109 4.17 6.40 -1.55
N GLY A 110 4.22 7.64 -1.97
CA GLY A 110 4.09 8.80 -1.09
C GLY A 110 2.75 8.80 -0.35
N GLY A 111 2.71 9.47 0.79
CA GLY A 111 1.52 9.50 1.63
C GLY A 111 0.40 10.39 1.09
N GLU A 112 -0.75 10.28 1.70
CA GLU A 112 -1.92 11.08 1.38
C GLU A 112 -1.84 12.49 1.98
N ARG A 113 -2.40 13.47 1.29
CA ARG A 113 -2.55 14.86 1.75
C ARG A 113 -3.97 15.10 2.23
N ASP A 114 -4.12 16.05 3.15
CA ASP A 114 -5.45 16.57 3.50
C ASP A 114 -5.84 17.68 2.51
N LEU A 115 -6.46 17.28 1.41
CA LEU A 115 -6.84 18.19 0.33
C LEU A 115 -7.82 19.26 0.78
N ALA A 116 -8.68 18.98 1.76
CA ALA A 116 -9.63 19.95 2.25
C ALA A 116 -8.92 21.14 2.93
N VAL A 117 -7.92 20.83 3.73
CA VAL A 117 -7.07 21.85 4.38
C VAL A 117 -6.23 22.59 3.34
N ASP A 118 -5.59 21.88 2.42
CA ASP A 118 -4.79 22.47 1.34
C ASP A 118 -5.63 23.47 0.52
N ILE A 119 -6.81 23.05 0.08
CA ILE A 119 -7.74 23.90 -0.72
C ILE A 119 -8.20 25.12 0.09
N ALA A 120 -8.52 24.94 1.37
CA ALA A 120 -8.93 26.05 2.23
C ALA A 120 -7.83 27.10 2.39
N ILE A 121 -6.57 26.65 2.54
CA ILE A 121 -5.40 27.52 2.64
C ILE A 121 -5.17 28.26 1.31
N LEU A 122 -5.17 27.53 0.19
CA LEU A 122 -4.95 28.12 -1.14
C LEU A 122 -6.03 29.14 -1.49
N ASN A 123 -7.30 28.84 -1.22
CA ASN A 123 -8.41 29.76 -1.47
C ASN A 123 -8.32 31.03 -0.61
N ALA A 124 -7.87 30.92 0.62
CA ALA A 124 -7.71 32.09 1.48
C ALA A 124 -6.49 32.94 1.07
N ALA A 125 -5.39 32.31 0.66
CA ALA A 125 -4.24 32.99 0.12
C ALA A 125 -4.59 33.75 -1.19
N ALA A 126 -5.34 33.12 -2.10
CA ALA A 126 -5.79 33.73 -3.36
C ALA A 126 -6.70 34.95 -3.14
N LYS A 127 -7.42 35.02 -2.01
CA LYS A 127 -8.23 36.19 -1.64
C LYS A 127 -7.44 37.33 -1.01
N GLY A 128 -6.10 37.25 -1.01
CA GLY A 128 -5.23 38.32 -0.53
C GLY A 128 -5.07 38.36 1.00
N ASN A 129 -5.24 37.25 1.67
CA ASN A 129 -4.91 37.17 3.11
C ASN A 129 -3.38 37.24 3.29
N SER A 130 -2.91 38.41 3.72
CA SER A 130 -1.49 38.70 3.96
C SER A 130 -1.09 38.65 5.44
N ASP A 131 -1.94 38.11 6.31
CA ASP A 131 -1.60 37.94 7.72
C ASP A 131 -0.41 36.95 7.83
N PRO A 132 0.74 37.35 8.39
CA PRO A 132 1.90 36.48 8.53
C PRO A 132 1.63 35.24 9.40
N GLY A 133 0.67 35.28 10.30
CA GLY A 133 0.26 34.16 11.15
C GLY A 133 -0.71 33.19 10.51
N PHE A 134 -1.38 33.60 9.42
CA PHE A 134 -2.49 32.86 8.82
C PHE A 134 -2.15 31.42 8.47
N LEU A 135 -1.05 31.19 7.76
CA LEU A 135 -0.67 29.84 7.33
C LEU A 135 -0.42 28.92 8.55
N ASN A 136 0.30 29.46 9.53
CA ASN A 136 0.63 28.69 10.74
C ASN A 136 -0.61 28.32 11.55
N GLU A 137 -1.52 29.29 11.73
CA GLU A 137 -2.79 29.05 12.41
C GLU A 137 -3.66 28.00 11.69
N ARG A 138 -3.75 28.09 10.35
CA ARG A 138 -4.53 27.12 9.55
C ARG A 138 -3.93 25.72 9.60
N LEU A 139 -2.62 25.58 9.54
CA LEU A 139 -1.94 24.30 9.65
C LEU A 139 -2.11 23.70 11.05
N MET A 140 -1.96 24.49 12.10
CA MET A 140 -2.12 24.03 13.48
C MET A 140 -3.54 23.55 13.80
N ASN A 141 -4.55 24.25 13.29
CA ASN A 141 -5.94 24.00 13.62
C ASN A 141 -6.66 23.10 12.61
N GLY A 142 -6.16 22.99 11.37
CA GLY A 142 -6.80 22.27 10.29
C GLY A 142 -6.26 20.87 10.08
N LEU A 143 -4.96 20.65 10.30
CA LEU A 143 -4.36 19.33 10.10
C LEU A 143 -4.62 18.42 11.30
N ARG A 144 -5.07 17.21 11.04
CA ARG A 144 -5.17 16.20 12.10
C ARG A 144 -3.76 15.81 12.59
N PRO A 145 -3.56 15.62 13.90
CA PRO A 145 -2.23 15.30 14.47
C PRO A 145 -1.60 14.04 13.89
N THR A 146 -2.41 13.11 13.40
CA THR A 146 -1.94 11.83 12.82
C THR A 146 -1.63 11.89 11.33
N LEU A 147 -1.83 13.04 10.66
CA LEU A 147 -1.61 13.15 9.22
C LEU A 147 -0.18 12.82 8.81
N PHE A 148 0.79 13.18 9.65
CA PHE A 148 2.18 12.86 9.37
C PHE A 148 2.42 11.33 9.28
N LEU A 149 1.68 10.51 10.03
CA LEU A 149 1.74 9.06 9.94
C LEU A 149 1.22 8.54 8.59
N ALA A 150 0.25 9.24 8.01
CA ALA A 150 -0.27 8.94 6.68
C ALA A 150 0.77 9.09 5.57
N GLN A 151 1.78 9.94 5.81
CA GLN A 151 2.82 10.27 4.83
C GLN A 151 4.05 9.38 4.91
N LEU A 152 4.13 8.51 5.90
CA LEU A 152 5.27 7.63 6.09
C LEU A 152 5.05 6.29 5.36
N SER A 153 5.81 6.07 4.30
CA SER A 153 5.74 4.85 3.48
C SER A 153 6.01 3.56 4.29
N ASN A 154 6.92 3.61 5.26
CA ASN A 154 7.26 2.47 6.11
C ASN A 154 6.15 2.06 7.09
N LEU A 155 5.12 2.89 7.30
CA LEU A 155 4.01 2.52 8.17
C LEU A 155 3.10 1.45 7.58
N LEU A 156 3.13 1.18 6.29
CA LEU A 156 2.47 -0.02 5.77
C LEU A 156 3.05 -1.28 6.45
N ALA A 157 4.38 -1.40 6.44
CA ALA A 157 5.05 -2.50 7.12
C ALA A 157 4.76 -2.52 8.64
N GLY A 158 4.80 -1.35 9.28
CA GLY A 158 4.47 -1.21 10.70
C GLY A 158 3.04 -1.69 11.04
N ASN A 159 2.06 -1.31 10.24
CA ASN A 159 0.67 -1.73 10.42
C ASN A 159 0.50 -3.23 10.19
N ILE A 160 1.15 -3.82 9.18
CA ILE A 160 1.14 -5.27 8.96
C ILE A 160 1.75 -5.99 10.17
N ALA A 161 2.87 -5.50 10.70
CA ALA A 161 3.51 -6.06 11.89
C ALA A 161 2.58 -6.03 13.12
N ILE A 162 1.92 -4.89 13.36
CA ILE A 162 1.01 -4.71 14.50
C ILE A 162 -0.22 -5.63 14.40
N VAL A 163 -0.82 -5.69 13.19
CA VAL A 163 -2.10 -6.41 13.01
C VAL A 163 -1.88 -7.91 12.87
N HIS A 164 -0.87 -8.33 12.12
CA HIS A 164 -0.67 -9.73 11.75
C HIS A 164 0.49 -10.41 12.46
N GLY A 165 1.36 -9.66 13.15
CA GLY A 165 2.47 -10.22 13.92
C GLY A 165 3.71 -10.60 13.09
N VAL A 166 3.81 -10.13 11.85
CA VAL A 166 5.03 -10.29 11.03
C VAL A 166 6.14 -9.42 11.61
N SER A 167 7.22 -10.03 12.12
CA SER A 167 8.23 -9.33 12.90
C SER A 167 9.69 -9.68 12.57
N GLY A 168 9.95 -10.32 11.44
CA GLY A 168 11.28 -10.45 10.88
C GLY A 168 11.84 -9.13 10.38
N THR A 169 12.88 -9.16 9.54
CA THR A 169 13.45 -7.94 9.00
C THR A 169 12.45 -7.23 8.08
N SER A 170 12.43 -5.90 8.11
CA SER A 170 11.51 -5.12 7.30
C SER A 170 12.26 -4.17 6.36
N ARG A 171 11.81 -4.12 5.11
CA ARG A 171 12.28 -3.15 4.10
C ARG A 171 11.10 -2.54 3.38
N THR A 172 11.16 -1.24 3.17
CA THR A 172 10.17 -0.51 2.37
C THR A 172 10.85 0.11 1.17
N PHE A 173 10.37 -0.21 -0.01
CA PHE A 173 10.75 0.44 -1.26
C PHE A 173 9.78 1.57 -1.54
N MET A 174 10.31 2.73 -1.86
CA MET A 174 9.52 3.89 -2.28
C MET A 174 9.56 3.99 -3.80
N GLY A 175 8.44 4.32 -4.39
CA GLY A 175 8.26 4.48 -5.82
C GLY A 175 6.89 3.97 -6.22
N GLU A 176 6.43 4.33 -7.40
CA GLU A 176 5.08 4.02 -7.85
C GLU A 176 5.07 2.80 -8.75
N GLU A 177 5.71 2.85 -9.91
CA GLU A 177 5.58 1.81 -10.94
C GLU A 177 6.46 0.59 -10.67
N ALA A 178 7.74 0.79 -10.35
CA ALA A 178 8.73 -0.29 -10.26
C ALA A 178 8.96 -0.83 -8.84
N ALA A 179 8.56 -0.09 -7.80
CA ALA A 179 8.91 -0.42 -6.42
C ALA A 179 8.41 -1.81 -5.97
N SER A 180 7.23 -2.23 -6.43
CA SER A 180 6.68 -3.56 -6.12
C SER A 180 7.45 -4.69 -6.81
N VAL A 181 7.91 -4.44 -8.03
CA VAL A 181 8.77 -5.38 -8.77
C VAL A 181 10.12 -5.52 -8.07
N ASP A 182 10.70 -4.40 -7.61
CA ASP A 182 11.94 -4.42 -6.84
C ASP A 182 11.79 -5.15 -5.51
N ALA A 183 10.69 -4.95 -4.80
CA ALA A 183 10.39 -5.70 -3.58
C ALA A 183 10.36 -7.22 -3.83
N ALA A 184 9.67 -7.65 -4.89
CA ALA A 184 9.61 -9.06 -5.29
C ALA A 184 10.99 -9.60 -5.70
N ARG A 185 11.74 -8.85 -6.49
CA ARG A 185 13.09 -9.22 -6.96
C ARG A 185 14.07 -9.40 -5.77
N ILE A 186 14.00 -8.49 -4.80
CA ILE A 186 14.87 -8.58 -3.63
C ILE A 186 14.47 -9.75 -2.72
N ALA A 187 13.18 -10.01 -2.52
CA ALA A 187 12.72 -11.17 -1.77
C ALA A 187 13.20 -12.48 -2.41
N LEU A 188 13.01 -12.61 -3.73
CA LEU A 188 13.49 -13.74 -4.51
C LEU A 188 15.01 -13.96 -4.32
N ALA A 189 15.80 -12.89 -4.50
CA ALA A 189 17.25 -12.97 -4.37
C ALA A 189 17.70 -13.37 -2.95
N ARG A 190 17.06 -12.84 -1.91
CA ARG A 190 17.38 -13.16 -0.52
C ARG A 190 17.08 -14.61 -0.16
N ILE A 191 15.92 -15.12 -0.57
CA ILE A 191 15.55 -16.53 -0.32
C ILE A 191 16.46 -17.46 -1.13
N ALA A 192 16.68 -17.17 -2.41
CA ALA A 192 17.56 -17.96 -3.29
C ALA A 192 19.00 -18.03 -2.74
N ALA A 193 19.49 -16.95 -2.14
CA ALA A 193 20.82 -16.88 -1.51
C ALA A 193 20.87 -17.49 -0.08
N GLY A 194 19.74 -17.96 0.46
CA GLY A 194 19.66 -18.50 1.82
C GLY A 194 19.78 -17.45 2.93
N GLN A 195 19.54 -16.16 2.61
CA GLN A 195 19.53 -15.08 3.58
C GLN A 195 18.18 -14.92 4.29
N SER A 196 17.15 -15.53 3.78
CA SER A 196 15.80 -15.58 4.33
C SER A 196 15.18 -16.92 3.93
N ASP A 197 14.32 -17.45 4.76
CA ASP A 197 13.59 -18.69 4.46
C ASP A 197 12.17 -18.41 3.99
N ILE A 198 11.59 -17.29 4.44
CA ILE A 198 10.22 -16.89 4.10
C ILE A 198 10.11 -15.35 4.11
N ALA A 199 9.37 -14.80 3.17
CA ALA A 199 9.12 -13.37 3.10
C ALA A 199 7.67 -13.07 2.72
N LEU A 200 7.08 -12.08 3.40
CA LEU A 200 5.86 -11.42 2.96
C LEU A 200 6.25 -10.24 2.06
N ILE A 201 5.79 -10.27 0.82
CA ILE A 201 6.00 -9.17 -0.12
C ILE A 201 4.65 -8.56 -0.50
N GLY A 202 4.63 -7.27 -0.77
CA GLY A 202 3.40 -6.66 -1.21
C GLY A 202 3.52 -5.17 -1.47
N SER A 203 2.47 -4.63 -2.01
CA SER A 203 2.31 -3.19 -2.21
C SER A 203 0.85 -2.80 -2.04
N ALA A 204 0.63 -1.53 -1.75
CA ALA A 204 -0.69 -0.95 -1.75
C ALA A 204 -0.64 0.46 -2.33
N TYR A 205 -1.61 0.75 -3.17
CA TYR A 205 -1.79 2.05 -3.76
C TYR A 205 -3.28 2.41 -3.79
N ASN A 206 -3.61 3.63 -3.48
CA ASN A 206 -4.95 4.16 -3.60
C ASN A 206 -4.95 5.27 -4.65
N GLY A 207 -5.35 4.93 -5.86
CA GLY A 207 -5.43 5.87 -6.99
C GLY A 207 -6.68 6.74 -7.01
N GLY A 208 -7.62 6.54 -6.07
CA GLY A 208 -8.88 7.27 -6.00
C GLY A 208 -8.81 8.73 -5.52
N PRO A 209 -7.85 9.14 -4.67
CA PRO A 209 -7.73 10.54 -4.27
C PRO A 209 -7.39 11.46 -5.44
N LEU A 210 -7.90 12.68 -5.39
CA LEU A 210 -7.67 13.68 -6.43
C LEU A 210 -6.17 14.01 -6.63
N ALA A 211 -5.35 13.95 -5.59
CA ALA A 211 -3.93 14.30 -5.68
C ALA A 211 -3.13 13.40 -6.64
N PRO A 212 -3.24 12.05 -6.61
CA PRO A 212 -2.62 11.21 -7.63
C PRO A 212 -3.11 11.50 -9.04
N LEU A 213 -4.42 11.72 -9.23
CA LEU A 213 -4.99 12.03 -10.54
C LEU A 213 -4.43 13.33 -11.11
N LEU A 214 -4.27 14.35 -10.28
CA LEU A 214 -3.64 15.62 -10.69
C LEU A 214 -2.16 15.40 -11.03
N LEU A 215 -1.43 14.61 -10.26
CA LEU A 215 -0.02 14.30 -10.54
C LEU A 215 0.14 13.62 -11.89
N TYR A 216 -0.63 12.58 -12.17
CA TYR A 216 -0.59 11.89 -13.45
C TYR A 216 -1.12 12.74 -14.61
N GLY A 217 -2.17 13.52 -14.38
CA GLY A 217 -2.70 14.45 -15.36
C GLY A 217 -1.69 15.54 -15.76
N PHE A 218 -1.05 16.18 -14.78
CA PHE A 218 -0.01 17.19 -15.06
C PHE A 218 1.27 16.56 -15.61
N GLY A 219 1.59 15.34 -15.22
CA GLY A 219 2.72 14.59 -15.76
C GLY A 219 2.53 14.09 -17.19
N GLY A 220 1.33 14.20 -17.74
CA GLY A 220 1.01 13.72 -19.09
C GLY A 220 1.07 12.19 -19.25
N ILE A 221 0.99 11.46 -18.15
CA ILE A 221 1.07 9.98 -18.13
C ILE A 221 -0.30 9.31 -17.87
N TYR A 222 -1.34 10.10 -17.70
CA TYR A 222 -2.69 9.60 -17.55
C TYR A 222 -3.26 9.20 -18.91
N SER A 223 -3.68 7.93 -19.05
CA SER A 223 -4.37 7.48 -20.26
C SER A 223 -5.75 8.12 -20.37
N GLN A 224 -6.12 8.51 -21.59
CA GLN A 224 -7.44 9.05 -21.93
C GLN A 224 -8.28 8.04 -22.73
N GLU A 225 -7.78 6.83 -22.91
CA GLU A 225 -8.43 5.73 -23.64
C GLU A 225 -8.85 4.60 -22.70
#